data_493454d2576a06577e3e145d96c3b21c
#
_entry.id   493454d2576a06577e3e145d96c3b21c
#
_cell.length_a   1.000
_cell.length_b   1.000
_cell.length_c   1.000
_cell.angle_alpha   90.00
_cell.angle_beta   90.00
_cell.angle_gamma   90.00
#
_symmetry.space_group_name_H-M   'P 1'
#
loop_
_entity.id
_entity.type
_entity.pdbx_description
1 polymer ?
#
loop_
_entity_poly.entity_id
_entity_poly.type
_entity_poly.pdbx_seq_one_letter_code
_entity_poly.pdbx_strand_id
1 'polypeptide(L)'
;MGGTVRSGYEVLRRIRGLIGFHQAMGIEMYPRTGGMRRFLELTDSDTLVPAGQRAKGTVRSGSAGTQLRALGQEVMTCARCALSANRMGVIPGRGGSGCRLMVVGDWSAQDDGFTGEILFGPEEDLMLGKMMEAIGLKPEEVYVTNCIKCCPAGGREPDSACATACFSFVCREIAALGPPVICAMGDLAAGMLTGRKEPLIRLRGRFTGCRHASSTVVMPTFHPRLLLRNPEMKKAVWSDLQAIRRRLEGKNG
;
A
#
# COMPACT_ATOMS: atom_id res chain seq x y z
N MET A 1 2.39 10.21 31.34
CA MET A 1 2.43 11.57 30.75
C MET A 1 3.81 11.76 30.13
N GLY A 2 3.94 11.85 28.85
CA GLY A 2 5.21 12.05 28.17
C GLY A 2 5.01 11.97 26.66
N GLY A 3 4.31 12.97 26.07
CA GLY A 3 4.27 13.13 24.64
C GLY A 3 5.63 13.65 24.18
N THR A 4 6.40 12.81 23.50
CA THR A 4 7.69 13.17 22.93
C THR A 4 7.45 14.18 21.80
N VAL A 5 7.78 15.44 22.05
CA VAL A 5 7.85 16.50 21.03
C VAL A 5 8.92 16.05 20.04
N ARG A 6 8.52 15.67 18.83
CA ARG A 6 9.46 15.32 17.76
C ARG A 6 10.30 16.54 17.46
N SER A 7 11.60 16.43 17.64
CA SER A 7 12.57 17.51 17.41
C SER A 7 12.42 18.04 15.97
N GLY A 8 12.50 19.37 15.78
CA GLY A 8 12.53 20.00 14.46
C GLY A 8 13.59 19.41 13.52
N TYR A 9 14.65 18.84 14.08
CA TYR A 9 15.68 18.09 13.36
C TYR A 9 15.13 16.82 12.69
N GLU A 10 14.21 16.08 13.31
CA GLU A 10 13.58 14.91 12.70
C GLU A 10 12.68 15.28 11.51
N VAL A 11 11.96 16.39 11.63
CA VAL A 11 11.14 16.93 10.53
C VAL A 11 12.01 17.35 9.36
N LEU A 12 13.09 18.09 9.62
CA LEU A 12 14.05 18.51 8.58
C LEU A 12 14.76 17.32 7.92
N ARG A 13 15.12 16.29 8.70
CA ARG A 13 15.72 15.06 8.17
C ARG A 13 14.74 14.33 7.24
N ARG A 14 13.44 14.29 7.59
CA ARG A 14 12.40 13.70 6.76
C ARG A 14 12.17 14.50 5.48
N ILE A 15 12.14 15.83 5.56
CA ILE A 15 12.02 16.71 4.40
C ILE A 15 13.23 16.54 3.46
N ARG A 16 14.45 16.49 3.98
CA ARG A 16 15.65 16.21 3.19
C ARG A 16 15.60 14.85 2.50
N GLY A 17 15.15 13.82 3.23
CA GLY A 17 14.95 12.49 2.64
C GLY A 17 13.92 12.51 1.51
N LEU A 18 12.86 13.31 1.65
CA LEU A 18 11.83 13.51 0.64
C LEU A 18 12.37 14.20 -0.62
N ILE A 19 13.11 15.28 -0.44
CA ILE A 19 13.71 16.03 -1.56
C ILE A 19 14.74 15.15 -2.29
N GLY A 20 15.62 14.47 -1.54
CA GLY A 20 16.60 13.54 -2.12
C GLY A 20 15.96 12.38 -2.88
N PHE A 21 14.84 11.88 -2.40
CA PHE A 21 14.04 10.86 -3.09
C PHE A 21 13.46 11.38 -4.42
N HIS A 22 12.92 12.59 -4.43
CA HIS A 22 12.39 13.19 -5.66
C HIS A 22 13.50 13.47 -6.69
N GLN A 23 14.65 13.96 -6.25
CA GLN A 23 15.81 14.15 -7.10
C GLN A 23 16.32 12.82 -7.69
N ALA A 24 16.37 11.75 -6.90
CA ALA A 24 16.72 10.41 -7.36
C ALA A 24 15.71 9.81 -8.36
N MET A 25 14.46 10.32 -8.36
CA MET A 25 13.44 9.98 -9.35
C MET A 25 13.47 10.85 -10.62
N GLY A 26 14.45 11.76 -10.74
CA GLY A 26 14.55 12.71 -11.85
C GLY A 26 13.52 13.83 -11.78
N ILE A 27 12.94 14.10 -10.61
CA ILE A 27 12.06 15.25 -10.39
C ILE A 27 12.92 16.42 -9.95
N GLU A 28 13.36 17.22 -10.92
CA GLU A 28 14.21 18.40 -10.68
C GLU A 28 13.40 19.67 -10.37
N MET A 29 12.12 19.67 -10.71
CA MET A 29 11.22 20.79 -10.44
C MET A 29 9.89 20.32 -9.87
N TYR A 30 9.42 21.04 -8.84
CA TYR A 30 8.10 20.84 -8.27
C TYR A 30 7.11 21.82 -8.90
N PRO A 31 5.96 21.36 -9.37
CA PRO A 31 4.90 22.29 -9.77
C PRO A 31 4.51 23.13 -8.55
N ARG A 32 4.52 24.46 -8.68
CA ARG A 32 4.05 25.38 -7.65
C ARG A 32 2.53 25.30 -7.53
N THR A 33 2.06 24.23 -6.89
CA THR A 33 0.63 24.08 -6.58
C THR A 33 0.30 24.92 -5.34
N GLY A 34 -0.98 25.30 -5.19
CA GLY A 34 -1.45 26.04 -4.01
C GLY A 34 -1.12 25.32 -2.69
N GLY A 35 -1.08 23.98 -2.68
CA GLY A 35 -0.67 23.17 -1.53
C GLY A 35 0.81 23.32 -1.18
N MET A 36 1.68 23.38 -2.19
CA MET A 36 3.13 23.59 -1.97
C MET A 36 3.41 25.00 -1.45
N ARG A 37 2.71 26.03 -1.97
CA ARG A 37 2.80 27.40 -1.45
C ARG A 37 2.40 27.46 0.02
N ARG A 38 1.26 26.86 0.38
CA ARG A 38 0.75 26.82 1.75
C ARG A 38 1.70 26.08 2.70
N PHE A 39 2.34 25.02 2.22
CA PHE A 39 3.34 24.28 2.99
C PHE A 39 4.61 25.13 3.26
N LEU A 40 5.08 25.91 2.26
CA LEU A 40 6.25 26.77 2.39
C LEU A 40 5.98 28.04 3.22
N GLU A 41 4.71 28.43 3.36
CA GLU A 41 4.26 29.59 4.13
C GLU A 41 3.91 29.25 5.59
N LEU A 42 3.93 27.94 5.98
CA LEU A 42 3.71 27.50 7.35
C LEU A 42 4.84 27.99 8.24
N THR A 43 4.51 28.84 9.21
CA THR A 43 5.40 29.25 10.30
C THR A 43 5.30 28.25 11.46
N ASP A 44 6.28 28.26 12.38
CA ASP A 44 6.32 27.33 13.53
C ASP A 44 5.07 27.37 14.43
N SER A 45 4.23 28.39 14.29
CA SER A 45 2.96 28.53 15.02
C SER A 45 1.82 27.69 14.44
N ASP A 46 1.90 27.26 13.17
CA ASP A 46 0.84 26.54 12.46
C ASP A 46 0.96 25.01 12.60
N THR A 47 1.99 24.52 13.28
CA THR A 47 2.30 23.08 13.37
C THR A 47 1.51 22.32 14.44
N LEU A 48 0.56 22.95 15.13
CA LEU A 48 -0.30 22.32 16.13
C LEU A 48 -1.73 22.12 15.60
N VAL A 49 -1.89 21.41 14.50
CA VAL A 49 -3.18 20.77 14.24
C VAL A 49 -3.18 19.44 14.99
N PRO A 50 -4.04 19.27 16.01
CA PRO A 50 -4.13 17.99 16.71
C PRO A 50 -4.51 16.92 15.71
N ALA A 51 -3.83 15.79 15.77
CA ALA A 51 -4.18 14.55 15.06
C ALA A 51 -5.54 14.05 15.56
N GLY A 52 -6.63 14.67 15.12
CA GLY A 52 -7.97 14.42 15.66
C GLY A 52 -9.13 14.75 14.76
N GLN A 53 -8.90 15.30 13.59
CA GLN A 53 -9.97 15.44 12.61
C GLN A 53 -9.76 14.45 11.47
N ARG A 54 -10.11 13.17 11.76
CA ARG A 54 -10.52 12.22 10.73
C ARG A 54 -11.57 12.93 9.88
N ALA A 55 -11.26 13.19 8.62
CA ALA A 55 -12.30 13.46 7.65
C ALA A 55 -13.30 12.31 7.77
N LYS A 56 -14.49 12.59 8.30
CA LYS A 56 -15.65 11.73 8.18
C LYS A 56 -16.07 11.75 6.73
N GLY A 57 -15.30 11.04 5.90
CA GLY A 57 -15.80 10.60 4.62
C GLY A 57 -17.07 9.82 4.92
N THR A 58 -18.20 10.33 4.48
CA THR A 58 -19.48 9.63 4.50
C THR A 58 -19.29 8.33 3.73
N VAL A 59 -18.94 7.27 4.45
CA VAL A 59 -18.97 5.90 3.96
C VAL A 59 -20.42 5.67 3.59
N ARG A 60 -20.73 5.66 2.29
CA ARG A 60 -21.94 5.02 1.81
C ARG A 60 -21.85 3.60 2.35
N SER A 61 -22.67 3.28 3.36
CA SER A 61 -22.75 1.97 4.00
C SER A 61 -23.46 1.01 3.04
N GLY A 62 -22.78 0.70 1.93
CA GLY A 62 -23.15 -0.40 1.04
C GLY A 62 -22.65 -1.71 1.63
N SER A 63 -23.19 -2.82 1.15
CA SER A 63 -22.83 -4.19 1.56
C SER A 63 -21.31 -4.45 1.61
N ALA A 64 -20.54 -3.85 0.72
CA ALA A 64 -19.07 -3.98 0.64
C ALA A 64 -18.36 -3.52 1.92
N GLY A 65 -18.66 -2.33 2.43
CA GLY A 65 -18.02 -1.81 3.65
C GLY A 65 -18.35 -2.67 4.89
N THR A 66 -19.56 -3.23 4.95
CA THR A 66 -19.95 -4.16 6.03
C THR A 66 -19.20 -5.48 5.90
N GLN A 67 -19.08 -6.02 4.69
CA GLN A 67 -18.33 -7.26 4.41
C GLN A 67 -16.85 -7.09 4.76
N LEU A 68 -16.23 -5.97 4.39
CA LEU A 68 -14.82 -5.70 4.71
C LEU A 68 -14.58 -5.57 6.22
N ARG A 69 -15.50 -4.95 6.97
CA ARG A 69 -15.40 -4.88 8.44
C ARG A 69 -15.50 -6.26 9.09
N ALA A 70 -16.47 -7.08 8.66
CA ALA A 70 -16.62 -8.45 9.16
C ALA A 70 -15.37 -9.29 8.83
N LEU A 71 -14.83 -9.14 7.60
CA LEU A 71 -13.61 -9.80 7.18
C LEU A 71 -12.41 -9.36 8.03
N GLY A 72 -12.28 -8.06 8.34
CA GLY A 72 -11.25 -7.53 9.23
C GLY A 72 -11.32 -8.16 10.63
N GLN A 73 -12.52 -8.31 11.20
CA GLN A 73 -12.71 -8.97 12.50
C GLN A 73 -12.29 -10.45 12.45
N GLU A 74 -12.65 -11.17 11.38
CA GLU A 74 -12.24 -12.57 11.19
C GLU A 74 -10.71 -12.70 11.07
N VAL A 75 -10.06 -11.78 10.37
CA VAL A 75 -8.61 -11.72 10.25
C VAL A 75 -7.94 -11.53 11.62
N MET A 76 -8.49 -10.68 12.48
CA MET A 76 -7.92 -10.40 13.82
C MET A 76 -7.84 -11.64 14.70
N THR A 77 -8.77 -12.57 14.58
CA THR A 77 -8.85 -13.81 15.39
C THR A 77 -8.36 -15.06 14.64
N CYS A 78 -7.79 -14.89 13.43
CA CYS A 78 -7.40 -16.00 12.57
C CYS A 78 -6.29 -16.85 13.18
N ALA A 79 -6.45 -18.18 13.13
CA ALA A 79 -5.49 -19.18 13.56
C ALA A 79 -5.24 -20.28 12.49
N ARG A 80 -5.37 -19.95 11.20
CA ARG A 80 -5.36 -20.94 10.09
C ARG A 80 -3.99 -21.47 9.69
N CYS A 81 -2.91 -20.89 10.19
CA CYS A 81 -1.54 -21.30 9.83
C CYS A 81 -0.56 -21.08 10.98
N ALA A 82 0.66 -21.60 10.83
CA ALA A 82 1.71 -21.56 11.84
C ALA A 82 2.08 -20.14 12.31
N LEU A 83 1.88 -19.10 11.45
CA LEU A 83 2.14 -17.71 11.84
C LEU A 83 1.30 -17.24 13.01
N SER A 84 0.13 -17.81 13.25
CA SER A 84 -0.74 -17.42 14.36
C SER A 84 -0.09 -17.57 15.73
N ALA A 85 0.85 -18.52 15.88
CA ALA A 85 1.57 -18.78 17.13
C ALA A 85 2.70 -17.78 17.40
N ASN A 86 3.31 -17.21 16.35
CA ASN A 86 4.54 -16.40 16.45
C ASN A 86 4.45 -15.09 15.66
N ARG A 87 3.27 -14.48 15.54
CA ARG A 87 3.08 -13.18 14.89
C ARG A 87 3.22 -12.05 15.90
N MET A 88 3.75 -10.94 15.48
CA MET A 88 3.73 -9.68 16.25
C MET A 88 2.30 -9.12 16.33
N GLY A 89 1.51 -9.28 15.29
CA GLY A 89 0.12 -8.86 15.22
C GLY A 89 -0.53 -9.16 13.87
N VAL A 90 -1.70 -8.60 13.67
CA VAL A 90 -2.52 -8.82 12.46
C VAL A 90 -2.84 -7.50 11.79
N ILE A 91 -2.76 -7.47 10.49
CA ILE A 91 -2.94 -6.28 9.67
C ILE A 91 -4.05 -6.55 8.65
N PRO A 92 -5.31 -6.15 8.94
CA PRO A 92 -6.38 -6.16 7.96
C PRO A 92 -6.11 -5.18 6.83
N GLY A 93 -6.72 -5.41 5.67
CA GLY A 93 -6.70 -4.44 4.59
C GLY A 93 -7.42 -3.14 4.96
N ARG A 94 -7.03 -2.03 4.33
CA ARG A 94 -7.53 -0.69 4.61
C ARG A 94 -7.77 0.11 3.35
N GLY A 95 -8.74 1.01 3.39
CA GLY A 95 -9.03 1.95 2.31
C GLY A 95 -10.51 2.11 2.04
N GLY A 96 -10.83 2.79 0.96
CA GLY A 96 -12.20 3.03 0.52
C GLY A 96 -12.89 1.79 -0.03
N SER A 97 -14.15 1.57 0.37
CA SER A 97 -14.97 0.47 -0.19
C SER A 97 -15.38 0.68 -1.65
N GLY A 98 -15.20 1.87 -2.19
CA GLY A 98 -15.39 2.21 -3.61
C GLY A 98 -14.07 2.50 -4.30
N CYS A 99 -13.01 1.75 -3.97
CA CYS A 99 -11.67 1.99 -4.49
C CYS A 99 -11.60 1.80 -6.01
N ARG A 100 -10.83 2.66 -6.66
CA ARG A 100 -10.46 2.55 -8.08
C ARG A 100 -9.22 1.68 -8.29
N LEU A 101 -8.37 1.61 -7.28
CA LEU A 101 -7.16 0.80 -7.28
C LEU A 101 -7.08 0.00 -5.98
N MET A 102 -6.89 -1.31 -6.11
CA MET A 102 -6.50 -2.17 -4.99
C MET A 102 -4.99 -2.43 -5.07
N VAL A 103 -4.27 -2.19 -4.00
CA VAL A 103 -2.85 -2.51 -3.87
C VAL A 103 -2.71 -3.74 -2.99
N VAL A 104 -2.02 -4.74 -3.48
CA VAL A 104 -1.77 -5.99 -2.74
C VAL A 104 -0.26 -6.20 -2.64
N GLY A 105 0.26 -6.16 -1.41
CA GLY A 105 1.65 -6.49 -1.11
C GLY A 105 1.82 -7.94 -0.67
N ASP A 106 3.05 -8.32 -0.39
CA ASP A 106 3.39 -9.68 0.04
C ASP A 106 3.04 -9.89 1.52
N TRP A 107 3.75 -9.23 2.43
CA TRP A 107 3.51 -9.20 3.88
C TRP A 107 4.11 -7.96 4.53
N SER A 108 3.69 -7.63 5.75
CA SER A 108 4.31 -6.57 6.55
C SER A 108 5.59 -7.06 7.21
N ALA A 109 6.64 -6.24 7.17
CA ALA A 109 7.85 -6.43 7.95
C ALA A 109 8.04 -5.22 8.86
N GLN A 110 7.94 -5.48 10.15
CA GLN A 110 8.18 -4.49 11.21
C GLN A 110 9.19 -5.12 12.17
N ASP A 111 10.34 -4.49 12.32
CA ASP A 111 11.44 -5.04 13.13
C ASP A 111 11.23 -4.75 14.61
N ASP A 112 10.76 -3.54 14.94
CA ASP A 112 10.54 -3.07 16.30
C ASP A 112 9.17 -2.40 16.46
N GLY A 113 8.44 -2.79 17.48
CA GLY A 113 7.20 -2.13 17.89
C GLY A 113 6.08 -2.27 16.85
N PHE A 114 5.39 -3.39 16.86
CA PHE A 114 4.24 -3.62 15.99
C PHE A 114 3.19 -2.51 16.19
N THR A 115 2.82 -1.88 15.09
CA THR A 115 1.61 -1.05 15.02
C THR A 115 0.69 -1.62 13.95
N GLY A 116 -0.55 -1.91 14.32
CA GLY A 116 -1.55 -2.38 13.36
C GLY A 116 -1.86 -1.33 12.27
N GLU A 117 -1.22 -0.17 12.25
CA GLU A 117 -1.43 0.90 11.26
C GLU A 117 -0.48 0.82 10.07
N ILE A 118 0.62 0.10 10.19
CA ILE A 118 1.63 -0.08 9.15
C ILE A 118 1.27 -1.31 8.31
N LEU A 119 1.11 -1.12 7.00
CA LEU A 119 0.71 -2.18 6.06
C LEU A 119 1.90 -2.98 5.54
N PHE A 120 2.95 -2.31 5.07
CA PHE A 120 4.13 -2.94 4.49
C PHE A 120 5.35 -2.80 5.42
N GLY A 121 5.56 -1.60 5.92
CA GLY A 121 6.63 -1.13 6.78
C GLY A 121 6.59 0.38 6.85
N PRO A 122 7.23 1.02 7.86
CA PRO A 122 7.10 2.47 8.05
C PRO A 122 7.58 3.29 6.85
N GLU A 123 8.70 2.92 6.25
CA GLU A 123 9.26 3.62 5.08
C GLU A 123 8.56 3.22 3.78
N GLU A 124 8.17 1.96 3.66
CA GLU A 124 7.42 1.41 2.54
C GLU A 124 6.04 2.05 2.41
N ASP A 125 5.34 2.27 3.52
CA ASP A 125 4.01 2.91 3.51
C ASP A 125 4.11 4.39 3.14
N LEU A 126 5.16 5.10 3.61
CA LEU A 126 5.44 6.46 3.18
C LEU A 126 5.73 6.54 1.67
N MET A 127 6.50 5.59 1.15
CA MET A 127 6.78 5.50 -0.28
C MET A 127 5.51 5.20 -1.07
N LEU A 128 4.70 4.24 -0.63
CA LEU A 128 3.43 3.90 -1.27
C LEU A 128 2.50 5.11 -1.34
N GLY A 129 2.36 5.86 -0.24
CA GLY A 129 1.55 7.07 -0.22
C GLY A 129 1.94 8.07 -1.32
N LYS A 130 3.24 8.32 -1.47
CA LYS A 130 3.76 9.20 -2.53
C LYS A 130 3.55 8.63 -3.94
N MET A 131 3.66 7.30 -4.10
CA MET A 131 3.40 6.65 -5.38
C MET A 131 1.94 6.83 -5.80
N MET A 132 0.99 6.72 -4.88
CA MET A 132 -0.43 6.93 -5.16
C MET A 132 -0.74 8.39 -5.46
N GLU A 133 -0.20 9.32 -4.69
CA GLU A 133 -0.32 10.76 -4.92
C GLU A 133 0.25 11.16 -6.29
N ALA A 134 1.41 10.62 -6.69
CA ALA A 134 2.06 10.91 -7.96
C ALA A 134 1.23 10.50 -9.20
N ILE A 135 0.36 9.50 -9.06
CA ILE A 135 -0.59 9.11 -10.11
C ILE A 135 -1.99 9.73 -9.93
N GLY A 136 -2.12 10.67 -8.99
CA GLY A 136 -3.33 11.46 -8.78
C GLY A 136 -4.46 10.72 -8.07
N LEU A 137 -4.15 9.64 -7.33
CA LEU A 137 -5.13 8.92 -6.52
C LEU A 137 -5.18 9.46 -5.09
N LYS A 138 -6.40 9.66 -4.60
CA LYS A 138 -6.66 10.03 -3.22
C LYS A 138 -6.73 8.78 -2.32
N PRO A 139 -6.47 8.90 -1.01
CA PRO A 139 -6.52 7.77 -0.08
C PRO A 139 -7.83 6.98 -0.11
N GLU A 140 -8.97 7.67 -0.28
CA GLU A 140 -10.30 7.05 -0.36
C GLU A 140 -10.54 6.28 -1.66
N GLU A 141 -9.73 6.50 -2.71
CA GLU A 141 -9.79 5.81 -3.99
C GLU A 141 -8.92 4.55 -4.04
N VAL A 142 -8.14 4.31 -2.96
CA VAL A 142 -7.20 3.20 -2.87
C VAL A 142 -7.58 2.28 -1.71
N TYR A 143 -7.51 0.98 -1.95
CA TYR A 143 -7.56 -0.04 -0.90
C TYR A 143 -6.24 -0.79 -0.88
N VAL A 144 -5.61 -0.89 0.29
CA VAL A 144 -4.28 -1.50 0.45
C VAL A 144 -4.39 -2.70 1.38
N THR A 145 -3.77 -3.80 0.98
CA THR A 145 -3.74 -5.04 1.76
C THR A 145 -2.48 -5.86 1.46
N ASN A 146 -2.29 -6.96 2.20
CA ASN A 146 -1.22 -7.94 1.98
C ASN A 146 -1.78 -9.34 1.69
N CYS A 147 -1.03 -10.14 0.96
CA CYS A 147 -1.31 -11.56 0.79
C CYS A 147 -1.34 -12.28 2.14
N ILE A 148 -0.42 -11.91 3.02
CA ILE A 148 -0.33 -12.45 4.39
C ILE A 148 -0.73 -11.34 5.36
N LYS A 149 -1.77 -11.60 6.15
CA LYS A 149 -2.35 -10.65 7.10
C LYS A 149 -1.59 -10.56 8.42
N CYS A 150 -0.76 -11.54 8.72
CA CYS A 150 0.07 -11.56 9.92
C CYS A 150 1.40 -10.86 9.67
N CYS A 151 1.86 -10.07 10.66
CA CYS A 151 3.23 -9.56 10.72
C CYS A 151 4.11 -10.61 11.40
N PRO A 152 5.03 -11.29 10.68
CA PRO A 152 5.89 -12.30 11.28
C PRO A 152 6.87 -11.68 12.28
N ALA A 153 7.12 -12.34 13.41
CA ALA A 153 8.14 -11.92 14.35
C ALA A 153 9.55 -12.03 13.74
N GLY A 154 10.39 -11.02 13.96
CA GLY A 154 11.76 -10.97 13.47
C GLY A 154 11.87 -10.88 11.95
N GLY A 155 10.87 -10.32 11.26
CA GLY A 155 10.91 -10.07 9.82
C GLY A 155 11.05 -11.31 8.93
N ARG A 156 10.79 -12.52 9.46
CA ARG A 156 10.96 -13.78 8.72
C ARG A 156 10.01 -13.86 7.54
N GLU A 157 10.51 -14.33 6.42
CA GLU A 157 9.67 -14.63 5.27
C GLU A 157 8.69 -15.77 5.58
N PRO A 158 7.38 -15.55 5.40
CA PRO A 158 6.37 -16.61 5.58
C PRO A 158 6.51 -17.72 4.55
N ASP A 159 6.22 -18.95 4.94
CA ASP A 159 6.20 -20.08 4.02
C ASP A 159 5.01 -20.07 3.06
N SER A 160 5.08 -20.90 2.03
CA SER A 160 4.02 -21.01 1.00
C SER A 160 2.71 -21.58 1.55
N ALA A 161 2.74 -22.38 2.62
CA ALA A 161 1.54 -22.90 3.27
C ALA A 161 0.79 -21.78 3.98
N CYS A 162 1.51 -20.89 4.68
CA CYS A 162 0.95 -19.69 5.29
C CYS A 162 0.33 -18.76 4.22
N ALA A 163 1.01 -18.56 3.10
CA ALA A 163 0.49 -17.76 2.01
C ALA A 163 -0.82 -18.33 1.45
N THR A 164 -0.85 -19.64 1.17
CA THR A 164 -2.04 -20.33 0.64
C THR A 164 -3.23 -20.24 1.61
N ALA A 165 -3.01 -20.49 2.90
CA ALA A 165 -4.06 -20.43 3.91
C ALA A 165 -4.63 -19.00 4.09
N CYS A 166 -3.77 -17.99 3.98
CA CYS A 166 -4.13 -16.58 4.21
C CYS A 166 -4.80 -15.93 2.99
N PHE A 167 -4.45 -16.34 1.78
CA PHE A 167 -4.87 -15.69 0.53
C PHE A 167 -6.39 -15.69 0.30
N SER A 168 -7.12 -16.62 0.93
CA SER A 168 -8.59 -16.64 0.90
C SER A 168 -9.21 -15.32 1.38
N PHE A 169 -8.55 -14.59 2.29
CA PHE A 169 -8.98 -13.27 2.73
C PHE A 169 -8.88 -12.24 1.59
N VAL A 170 -7.76 -12.27 0.83
CA VAL A 170 -7.57 -11.38 -0.33
C VAL A 170 -8.63 -11.65 -1.40
N CYS A 171 -8.94 -12.91 -1.67
CA CYS A 171 -10.02 -13.27 -2.61
C CYS A 171 -11.37 -12.69 -2.19
N ARG A 172 -11.69 -12.72 -0.89
CA ARG A 172 -12.93 -12.15 -0.35
C ARG A 172 -12.91 -10.61 -0.37
N GLU A 173 -11.76 -9.97 -0.13
CA GLU A 173 -11.60 -8.52 -0.31
C GLU A 173 -11.84 -8.12 -1.77
N ILE A 174 -11.25 -8.85 -2.73
CA ILE A 174 -11.47 -8.63 -4.18
C ILE A 174 -12.95 -8.79 -4.53
N ALA A 175 -13.61 -9.84 -4.04
CA ALA A 175 -15.03 -10.07 -4.30
C ALA A 175 -15.93 -8.97 -3.73
N ALA A 176 -15.61 -8.46 -2.53
CA ALA A 176 -16.36 -7.37 -1.89
C ALA A 176 -16.16 -6.02 -2.57
N LEU A 177 -14.95 -5.74 -3.06
CA LEU A 177 -14.58 -4.45 -3.65
C LEU A 177 -14.85 -4.35 -5.15
N GLY A 178 -14.69 -5.46 -5.89
CA GLY A 178 -14.75 -5.47 -7.35
C GLY A 178 -13.80 -4.47 -8.03
N PRO A 179 -12.52 -4.38 -7.64
CA PRO A 179 -11.65 -3.32 -8.13
C PRO A 179 -11.38 -3.51 -9.63
N PRO A 180 -11.42 -2.44 -10.46
CA PRO A 180 -11.11 -2.55 -11.88
C PRO A 180 -9.63 -2.89 -12.12
N VAL A 181 -8.75 -2.43 -11.24
CA VAL A 181 -7.30 -2.65 -11.33
C VAL A 181 -6.75 -3.07 -9.97
N ILE A 182 -5.89 -4.09 -9.97
CA ILE A 182 -5.05 -4.47 -8.83
C ILE A 182 -3.59 -4.17 -9.17
N CYS A 183 -2.89 -3.44 -8.32
CA CYS A 183 -1.44 -3.31 -8.32
C CYS A 183 -0.84 -4.38 -7.41
N ALA A 184 -0.24 -5.40 -7.98
CA ALA A 184 0.39 -6.50 -7.25
C ALA A 184 1.86 -6.18 -7.00
N MET A 185 2.22 -5.88 -5.75
CA MET A 185 3.55 -5.45 -5.35
C MET A 185 4.33 -6.59 -4.70
N GLY A 186 5.24 -7.21 -5.45
CA GLY A 186 6.09 -8.32 -5.01
C GLY A 186 5.79 -9.64 -5.73
N ASP A 187 6.67 -10.60 -5.54
CA ASP A 187 6.61 -11.91 -6.22
C ASP A 187 5.43 -12.75 -5.73
N LEU A 188 5.17 -12.75 -4.42
CA LEU A 188 4.06 -13.50 -3.83
C LEU A 188 2.72 -12.96 -4.34
N ALA A 189 2.51 -11.64 -4.25
CA ALA A 189 1.28 -11.00 -4.70
C ALA A 189 1.05 -11.22 -6.20
N ALA A 190 2.08 -11.04 -7.03
CA ALA A 190 2.01 -11.26 -8.45
C ALA A 190 1.63 -12.71 -8.79
N GLY A 191 2.32 -13.68 -8.19
CA GLY A 191 2.08 -15.11 -8.42
C GLY A 191 0.68 -15.55 -7.99
N MET A 192 0.23 -15.15 -6.81
CA MET A 192 -1.07 -15.54 -6.25
C MET A 192 -2.24 -14.95 -7.05
N LEU A 193 -2.12 -13.70 -7.48
CA LEU A 193 -3.18 -12.99 -8.21
C LEU A 193 -3.28 -13.39 -9.68
N THR A 194 -2.14 -13.64 -10.33
CA THR A 194 -2.10 -13.99 -11.76
C THR A 194 -2.13 -15.50 -12.01
N GLY A 195 -1.74 -16.31 -11.02
CA GLY A 195 -1.53 -17.75 -11.17
C GLY A 195 -0.29 -18.13 -11.97
N ARG A 196 0.56 -17.15 -12.28
CA ARG A 196 1.79 -17.36 -13.06
C ARG A 196 2.97 -17.66 -12.13
N LYS A 197 3.91 -18.47 -12.62
CA LYS A 197 5.12 -18.89 -11.89
C LYS A 197 6.39 -18.20 -12.38
N GLU A 198 6.27 -17.33 -13.38
CA GLU A 198 7.42 -16.59 -13.92
C GLU A 198 7.92 -15.57 -12.87
N PRO A 199 9.23 -15.27 -12.86
CA PRO A 199 9.79 -14.22 -12.01
C PRO A 199 9.13 -12.87 -12.26
N LEU A 200 8.96 -12.08 -11.20
CA LEU A 200 8.31 -10.77 -11.26
C LEU A 200 8.89 -9.84 -12.32
N ILE A 201 10.19 -9.90 -12.55
CA ILE A 201 10.88 -9.11 -13.58
C ILE A 201 10.32 -9.34 -15.00
N ARG A 202 9.75 -10.51 -15.27
CA ARG A 202 9.11 -10.85 -16.56
C ARG A 202 7.62 -10.53 -16.57
N LEU A 203 6.98 -10.56 -15.41
CA LEU A 203 5.54 -10.31 -15.26
C LEU A 203 5.22 -8.81 -15.20
N ARG A 204 6.12 -8.00 -14.59
CA ARG A 204 5.86 -6.58 -14.37
C ARG A 204 5.68 -5.78 -15.66
N GLY A 205 5.01 -4.64 -15.53
CA GLY A 205 4.84 -3.69 -16.63
C GLY A 205 3.78 -4.07 -17.66
N ARG A 206 3.06 -5.17 -17.45
CA ARG A 206 1.99 -5.65 -18.35
C ARG A 206 0.76 -6.03 -17.55
N PHE A 207 -0.39 -5.58 -18.00
CA PHE A 207 -1.65 -6.02 -17.43
C PHE A 207 -1.90 -7.49 -17.73
N THR A 208 -2.34 -8.22 -16.73
CA THR A 208 -2.74 -9.63 -16.82
C THR A 208 -4.12 -9.78 -16.18
N GLY A 209 -4.93 -10.70 -16.62
CA GLY A 209 -6.22 -11.00 -15.99
C GLY A 209 -6.02 -11.49 -14.55
N CYS A 210 -6.91 -11.08 -13.65
CA CYS A 210 -6.92 -11.60 -12.28
C CYS A 210 -7.51 -13.02 -12.30
N ARG A 211 -6.81 -13.99 -11.69
CA ARG A 211 -7.29 -15.38 -11.59
C ARG A 211 -8.60 -15.50 -10.78
N HIS A 212 -8.86 -14.56 -9.88
CA HIS A 212 -9.94 -14.61 -8.91
C HIS A 212 -11.12 -13.67 -9.22
N ALA A 213 -11.01 -12.86 -10.30
CA ALA A 213 -12.07 -11.95 -10.72
C ALA A 213 -11.91 -11.62 -12.21
N SER A 214 -12.85 -12.05 -13.04
CA SER A 214 -12.76 -11.91 -14.52
C SER A 214 -12.80 -10.47 -15.03
N SER A 215 -13.43 -9.56 -14.29
CA SER A 215 -13.52 -8.13 -14.61
C SER A 215 -12.33 -7.29 -14.14
N THR A 216 -11.40 -7.90 -13.39
CA THR A 216 -10.26 -7.23 -12.78
C THR A 216 -8.97 -7.54 -13.53
N VAL A 217 -8.17 -6.51 -13.78
CA VAL A 217 -6.81 -6.68 -14.31
C VAL A 217 -5.77 -6.44 -13.22
N VAL A 218 -4.65 -7.15 -13.32
CA VAL A 218 -3.52 -7.07 -12.39
C VAL A 218 -2.34 -6.44 -13.11
N MET A 219 -1.72 -5.45 -12.48
CA MET A 219 -0.41 -4.91 -12.84
C MET A 219 0.61 -5.40 -11.81
N PRO A 220 1.44 -6.40 -12.14
CA PRO A 220 2.57 -6.79 -11.30
C PRO A 220 3.64 -5.71 -11.32
N THR A 221 4.20 -5.38 -10.15
CA THR A 221 5.30 -4.42 -10.02
C THR A 221 6.16 -4.72 -8.78
N PHE A 222 7.28 -4.04 -8.64
CA PHE A 222 8.17 -4.24 -7.49
C PHE A 222 7.56 -3.67 -6.21
N HIS A 223 7.80 -4.37 -5.10
CA HIS A 223 7.41 -3.95 -3.77
C HIS A 223 8.24 -2.73 -3.30
N PRO A 224 7.67 -1.76 -2.58
CA PRO A 224 8.42 -0.61 -2.04
C PRO A 224 9.69 -0.99 -1.28
N ARG A 225 9.69 -2.11 -0.56
CA ARG A 225 10.88 -2.64 0.14
C ARG A 225 12.06 -2.88 -0.78
N LEU A 226 11.82 -3.38 -2.00
CA LEU A 226 12.88 -3.54 -3.00
C LEU A 226 13.42 -2.18 -3.46
N LEU A 227 12.55 -1.19 -3.64
CA LEU A 227 12.92 0.14 -4.12
C LEU A 227 13.74 0.94 -3.11
N LEU A 228 13.56 0.68 -1.82
CA LEU A 228 14.37 1.28 -0.75
C LEU A 228 15.81 0.76 -0.80
N ARG A 229 15.99 -0.52 -1.17
CA ARG A 229 17.30 -1.17 -1.28
C ARG A 229 17.95 -0.95 -2.65
N ASN A 230 17.13 -0.83 -3.71
CA ASN A 230 17.57 -0.72 -5.11
C ASN A 230 16.87 0.47 -5.78
N PRO A 231 17.34 1.70 -5.55
CA PRO A 231 16.71 2.91 -6.07
C PRO A 231 16.58 2.97 -7.60
N GLU A 232 17.45 2.29 -8.33
CA GLU A 232 17.44 2.21 -9.80
C GLU A 232 16.15 1.55 -10.34
N MET A 233 15.48 0.71 -9.54
CA MET A 233 14.21 0.07 -9.92
C MET A 233 13.02 1.04 -9.90
N LYS A 234 13.16 2.23 -9.32
CA LYS A 234 12.09 3.23 -9.23
C LYS A 234 11.57 3.65 -10.60
N LYS A 235 12.46 3.80 -11.60
CA LYS A 235 12.08 4.15 -12.97
C LYS A 235 11.14 3.10 -13.58
N ALA A 236 11.39 1.83 -13.31
CA ALA A 236 10.58 0.72 -13.79
C ALA A 236 9.18 0.77 -13.15
N VAL A 237 9.11 0.92 -11.82
CA VAL A 237 7.83 1.05 -11.10
C VAL A 237 7.05 2.29 -11.53
N TRP A 238 7.73 3.41 -11.76
CA TRP A 238 7.10 4.62 -12.27
C TRP A 238 6.38 4.38 -13.61
N SER A 239 7.02 3.64 -14.52
CA SER A 239 6.39 3.25 -15.80
C SER A 239 5.12 2.41 -15.57
N ASP A 240 5.14 1.47 -14.61
CA ASP A 240 3.98 0.64 -14.26
C ASP A 240 2.84 1.48 -13.69
N LEU A 241 3.15 2.40 -12.79
CA LEU A 241 2.18 3.31 -12.18
C LEU A 241 1.54 4.24 -13.21
N GLN A 242 2.32 4.74 -14.17
CA GLN A 242 1.76 5.53 -15.28
C GLN A 242 0.81 4.70 -16.16
N ALA A 243 1.11 3.43 -16.38
CA ALA A 243 0.21 2.53 -17.10
C ALA A 243 -1.09 2.31 -16.31
N ILE A 244 -1.01 2.11 -14.98
CA ILE A 244 -2.18 2.04 -14.09
C ILE A 244 -3.02 3.32 -14.23
N ARG A 245 -2.39 4.50 -14.12
CA ARG A 245 -3.09 5.78 -14.26
C ARG A 245 -3.86 5.88 -15.57
N ARG A 246 -3.19 5.62 -16.71
CA ARG A 246 -3.83 5.65 -18.04
C ARG A 246 -5.04 4.70 -18.09
N ARG A 247 -4.92 3.51 -17.53
CA ARG A 247 -6.00 2.53 -17.48
C ARG A 247 -7.21 3.03 -16.66
N LEU A 248 -6.96 3.63 -15.50
CA LEU A 248 -8.00 4.20 -14.63
C LEU A 248 -8.68 5.44 -15.24
N GLU A 249 -7.98 6.18 -16.09
CA GLU A 249 -8.52 7.32 -16.84
C GLU A 249 -9.29 6.91 -18.11
N GLY A 250 -9.39 5.61 -18.42
CA GLY A 250 -10.02 5.11 -19.64
C GLY A 250 -9.21 5.35 -20.93
N LYS A 251 -7.98 5.82 -20.79
CA LYS A 251 -7.04 6.04 -21.91
C LYS A 251 -6.30 4.73 -22.20
N ASN A 252 -6.96 3.85 -22.94
CA ASN A 252 -6.28 2.65 -23.47
C ASN A 252 -5.34 3.11 -24.58
N GLY A 253 -4.01 2.97 -24.36
CA GLY A 253 -3.03 3.06 -25.41
C GLY A 253 -2.91 1.74 -26.15
#